data_ecc87ca6cef61c4af9752f0d0ae354a7
#
_entry.id   ecc87ca6cef61c4af9752f0d0ae354a7
#
_cell.length_a   1.000
_cell.length_b   1.000
_cell.length_c   1.000
_cell.angle_alpha   90.00
_cell.angle_beta   90.00
_cell.angle_gamma   90.00
#
_symmetry.space_group_name_H-M   'P 1'
#
loop_
_entity.id
_entity.type
_entity.pdbx_description
1 polymer ?
#
loop_
_entity_poly.entity_id
_entity_poly.type
_entity_poly.pdbx_seq_one_letter_code
_entity_poly.pdbx_strand_id
1 'polypeptide(L)'
;MNLTSIDINILLADDDEDDCLFFKEALEELPISTKLTTVTDGNQLMQLLHKTEILPHVLFLDLNMPRKNGFECLSEIQISPSLRELPVIIFSTSFDKDSVNQLHDHGAHYYIRKPGEFAELKNVIHKALSTIEKNNFVKPTKDKFVLSL
;
A
#
# COMPACT_ATOMS: atom_id res chain seq x y z
N MET A 1 17.22 -3.93 21.91
CA MET A 1 15.92 -3.27 21.83
C MET A 1 14.95 -4.14 21.03
N ASN A 2 13.78 -4.34 21.56
CA ASN A 2 12.77 -5.16 20.90
C ASN A 2 11.91 -4.29 19.99
N LEU A 3 12.07 -4.43 18.69
CA LEU A 3 11.33 -3.65 17.68
C LEU A 3 9.87 -4.09 17.55
N THR A 4 9.50 -5.24 18.13
CA THR A 4 8.13 -5.74 18.04
C THR A 4 7.12 -4.90 18.83
N SER A 5 7.60 -4.01 19.70
CA SER A 5 6.73 -3.10 20.44
C SER A 5 6.29 -1.89 19.63
N ILE A 6 6.83 -1.70 18.42
CA ILE A 6 6.50 -0.56 17.57
C ILE A 6 5.42 -0.99 16.59
N ASP A 7 4.27 -0.29 16.59
CA ASP A 7 3.21 -0.53 15.63
C ASP A 7 3.61 -0.05 14.24
N ILE A 8 3.34 -0.86 13.24
CA ILE A 8 3.45 -0.43 11.84
C ILE A 8 2.15 0.29 11.47
N ASN A 9 2.26 1.56 11.13
CA ASN A 9 1.12 2.36 10.71
C ASN A 9 0.88 2.15 9.22
N ILE A 10 -0.28 1.59 8.90
CA ILE A 10 -0.67 1.25 7.54
C ILE A 10 -1.84 2.13 7.12
N LEU A 11 -1.74 2.73 5.95
CA LEU A 11 -2.83 3.47 5.34
C LEU A 11 -3.32 2.67 4.12
N LEU A 12 -4.62 2.39 4.09
CA LEU A 12 -5.25 1.68 2.97
C LEU A 12 -6.22 2.63 2.27
N ALA A 13 -6.01 2.85 0.98
CA ALA A 13 -6.92 3.62 0.14
C ALA A 13 -7.63 2.66 -0.81
N ASP A 14 -8.92 2.44 -0.58
CA ASP A 14 -9.74 1.49 -1.33
C ASP A 14 -11.21 1.89 -1.15
N ASP A 15 -11.96 1.99 -2.26
CA ASP A 15 -13.36 2.41 -2.21
C ASP A 15 -14.33 1.27 -1.87
N ASP A 16 -13.88 0.04 -1.83
CA ASP A 16 -14.70 -1.12 -1.52
C ASP A 16 -14.64 -1.42 -0.02
N GLU A 17 -15.79 -1.27 0.64
CA GLU A 17 -15.89 -1.49 2.10
C GLU A 17 -15.57 -2.92 2.49
N ASP A 18 -15.98 -3.90 1.66
CA ASP A 18 -15.71 -5.31 1.93
C ASP A 18 -14.21 -5.59 1.85
N ASP A 19 -13.53 -5.03 0.86
CA ASP A 19 -12.08 -5.18 0.73
C ASP A 19 -11.35 -4.57 1.94
N CYS A 20 -11.80 -3.42 2.41
CA CYS A 20 -11.23 -2.78 3.61
C CYS A 20 -11.43 -3.66 4.85
N LEU A 21 -12.62 -4.26 5.00
CA LEU A 21 -12.91 -5.14 6.13
C LEU A 21 -12.05 -6.39 6.10
N PHE A 22 -11.93 -7.04 4.93
CA PHE A 22 -11.09 -8.22 4.78
C PHE A 22 -9.63 -7.92 5.05
N PHE A 23 -9.14 -6.78 4.58
CA PHE A 23 -7.78 -6.34 4.84
C PHE A 23 -7.53 -6.17 6.34
N LYS A 24 -8.46 -5.52 7.02
CA LYS A 24 -8.39 -5.34 8.48
C LYS A 24 -8.36 -6.67 9.21
N GLU A 25 -9.26 -7.59 8.85
CA GLU A 25 -9.31 -8.92 9.47
C GLU A 25 -8.02 -9.70 9.23
N ALA A 26 -7.47 -9.61 8.02
CA ALA A 26 -6.22 -10.27 7.69
C ALA A 26 -5.06 -9.73 8.55
N LEU A 27 -4.98 -8.43 8.73
CA LEU A 27 -3.96 -7.81 9.58
C LEU A 27 -4.06 -8.28 11.03
N GLU A 28 -5.28 -8.39 11.54
CA GLU A 28 -5.50 -8.79 12.94
C GLU A 28 -5.02 -10.21 13.21
N GLU A 29 -4.96 -11.06 12.17
CA GLU A 29 -4.49 -12.44 12.30
C GLU A 29 -2.98 -12.59 12.13
N LEU A 30 -2.28 -11.53 11.77
CA LEU A 30 -0.83 -11.59 11.60
C LEU A 30 -0.10 -11.37 12.92
N PRO A 31 1.07 -12.02 13.11
CA PRO A 31 1.87 -11.84 14.32
C PRO A 31 2.70 -10.55 14.27
N ILE A 32 2.09 -9.46 13.83
CA ILE A 32 2.71 -8.15 13.68
C ILE A 32 1.78 -7.13 14.30
N SER A 33 2.33 -6.22 15.08
CA SER A 33 1.56 -5.13 15.66
C SER A 33 1.37 -4.03 14.62
N THR A 34 0.12 -3.76 14.25
CA THR A 34 -0.21 -2.79 13.21
C THR A 34 -1.33 -1.86 13.64
N LYS A 35 -1.34 -0.67 13.04
CA LYS A 35 -2.43 0.29 13.11
C LYS A 35 -2.91 0.58 11.69
N LEU A 36 -4.19 0.38 11.43
CA LEU A 36 -4.76 0.58 10.11
C LEU A 36 -5.66 1.81 10.08
N THR A 37 -5.43 2.67 9.11
CA THR A 37 -6.33 3.78 8.76
C THR A 37 -6.80 3.53 7.34
N THR A 38 -8.09 3.73 7.07
CA THR A 38 -8.65 3.55 5.73
C THR A 38 -9.23 4.85 5.20
N VAL A 39 -9.07 5.07 3.90
CA VAL A 39 -9.74 6.14 3.16
C VAL A 39 -10.38 5.53 1.93
N THR A 40 -11.44 6.14 1.40
CA THR A 40 -12.28 5.51 0.37
C THR A 40 -12.22 6.17 -1.00
N ASP A 41 -11.52 7.29 -1.11
CA ASP A 41 -11.28 7.90 -2.42
C ASP A 41 -9.96 8.67 -2.41
N GLY A 42 -9.52 9.06 -3.60
CA GLY A 42 -8.22 9.73 -3.75
C GLY A 42 -8.16 11.11 -3.14
N ASN A 43 -9.28 11.82 -3.08
CA ASN A 43 -9.30 13.13 -2.42
C ASN A 43 -9.10 13.01 -0.92
N GLN A 44 -9.78 12.04 -0.29
CA GLN A 44 -9.58 11.75 1.13
C GLN A 44 -8.13 11.38 1.42
N LEU A 45 -7.55 10.55 0.54
CA LEU A 45 -6.16 10.13 0.69
C LEU A 45 -5.22 11.32 0.69
N MET A 46 -5.32 12.18 -0.32
CA MET A 46 -4.40 13.30 -0.44
C MET A 46 -4.60 14.35 0.65
N GLN A 47 -5.86 14.58 1.07
CA GLN A 47 -6.12 15.47 2.20
C GLN A 47 -5.47 14.95 3.48
N LEU A 48 -5.58 13.66 3.74
CA LEU A 48 -4.97 13.06 4.92
C LEU A 48 -3.44 13.17 4.87
N LEU A 49 -2.83 12.83 3.75
CA LEU A 49 -1.38 12.85 3.61
C LEU A 49 -0.80 14.26 3.74
N HIS A 50 -1.50 15.28 3.24
CA HIS A 50 -1.02 16.66 3.33
C HIS A 50 -1.23 17.29 4.71
N LYS A 51 -2.14 16.73 5.53
CA LYS A 51 -2.44 17.27 6.85
C LYS A 51 -1.70 16.57 7.99
N THR A 52 -1.32 15.32 7.80
CA THR A 52 -0.72 14.56 8.88
C THR A 52 0.70 15.05 9.18
N GLU A 53 1.04 15.10 10.46
CA GLU A 53 2.39 15.43 10.90
C GLU A 53 3.30 14.21 10.83
N ILE A 54 2.72 13.01 10.99
CA ILE A 54 3.45 11.75 10.96
C ILE A 54 2.88 10.90 9.84
N LEU A 55 3.71 10.63 8.82
CA LEU A 55 3.29 9.79 7.70
C LEU A 55 3.17 8.33 8.13
N PRO A 56 2.27 7.56 7.49
CA PRO A 56 2.25 6.12 7.71
C PRO A 56 3.55 5.49 7.23
N HIS A 57 3.83 4.29 7.71
CA HIS A 57 5.01 3.54 7.27
C HIS A 57 4.83 3.03 5.84
N VAL A 58 3.59 2.73 5.45
CA VAL A 58 3.29 2.20 4.13
C VAL A 58 1.86 2.56 3.74
N LEU A 59 1.68 2.82 2.44
CA LEU A 59 0.37 3.05 1.83
C LEU A 59 0.07 1.88 0.89
N PHE A 60 -1.07 1.21 1.12
CA PHE A 60 -1.65 0.27 0.15
C PHE A 60 -2.68 1.05 -0.67
N LEU A 61 -2.50 1.08 -1.97
CA LEU A 61 -3.25 1.99 -2.86
C LEU A 61 -3.94 1.22 -3.97
N ASP A 62 -5.28 1.28 -3.97
CA ASP A 62 -6.07 0.77 -5.08
C ASP A 62 -6.01 1.76 -6.25
N LEU A 63 -5.99 1.23 -7.46
CA LEU A 63 -5.97 2.07 -8.66
C LEU A 63 -7.35 2.63 -9.00
N ASN A 64 -8.40 1.88 -8.73
CA ASN A 64 -9.77 2.23 -9.16
C ASN A 64 -10.55 2.83 -8.00
N MET A 65 -10.49 4.15 -7.88
CA MET A 65 -11.22 4.88 -6.86
C MET A 65 -11.95 6.07 -7.49
N PRO A 66 -13.11 6.47 -6.95
CA PRO A 66 -13.80 7.65 -7.44
C PRO A 66 -13.07 8.95 -7.09
N ARG A 67 -13.44 10.02 -7.76
CA ARG A 67 -12.96 11.40 -7.58
C ARG A 67 -11.51 11.57 -8.04
N LYS A 68 -10.57 10.90 -7.40
CA LYS A 68 -9.17 10.86 -7.78
C LYS A 68 -8.72 9.41 -7.70
N ASN A 69 -8.24 8.85 -8.82
CA ASN A 69 -7.83 7.45 -8.87
C ASN A 69 -6.41 7.25 -8.34
N GLY A 70 -5.98 5.98 -8.25
CA GLY A 70 -4.68 5.65 -7.68
C GLY A 70 -3.51 6.17 -8.50
N PHE A 71 -3.62 6.21 -9.83
CA PHE A 71 -2.57 6.78 -10.68
C PHE A 71 -2.37 8.26 -10.39
N GLU A 72 -3.47 9.00 -10.27
CA GLU A 72 -3.42 10.42 -9.97
C GLU A 72 -2.81 10.68 -8.60
N CYS A 73 -3.18 9.87 -7.61
CA CYS A 73 -2.62 9.97 -6.26
C CYS A 73 -1.12 9.68 -6.28
N LEU A 74 -0.70 8.61 -6.96
CA LEU A 74 0.71 8.26 -7.04
C LEU A 74 1.53 9.38 -7.68
N SER A 75 1.02 9.98 -8.76
CA SER A 75 1.68 11.10 -9.43
C SER A 75 1.83 12.29 -8.49
N GLU A 76 0.79 12.60 -7.73
CA GLU A 76 0.82 13.71 -6.77
C GLU A 76 1.83 13.43 -5.64
N ILE A 77 1.88 12.19 -5.16
CA ILE A 77 2.85 11.79 -4.14
C ILE A 77 4.28 11.96 -4.65
N GLN A 78 4.53 11.55 -5.89
CA GLN A 78 5.89 11.60 -6.46
C GLN A 78 6.45 13.00 -6.63
N ILE A 79 5.59 13.96 -6.96
CA ILE A 79 6.05 15.35 -7.15
C ILE A 79 6.13 16.12 -5.84
N SER A 80 5.64 15.56 -4.74
CA SER A 80 5.69 16.22 -3.43
C SER A 80 6.99 15.88 -2.70
N PRO A 81 7.82 16.86 -2.38
CA PRO A 81 9.08 16.59 -1.66
C PRO A 81 8.86 15.93 -0.30
N SER A 82 7.72 16.19 0.35
CA SER A 82 7.42 15.62 1.66
C SER A 82 6.83 14.21 1.57
N LEU A 83 6.31 13.78 0.42
CA LEU A 83 5.60 12.50 0.27
C LEU A 83 6.32 11.49 -0.61
N ARG A 84 7.23 11.91 -1.47
CA ARG A 84 7.81 11.00 -2.47
C ARG A 84 8.61 9.83 -1.90
N GLU A 85 9.02 9.90 -0.65
CA GLU A 85 9.72 8.78 0.00
C GLU A 85 8.76 7.79 0.66
N LEU A 86 7.45 8.10 0.70
CA LEU A 86 6.45 7.20 1.28
C LEU A 86 6.40 5.89 0.50
N PRO A 87 6.60 4.74 1.15
CA PRO A 87 6.46 3.46 0.48
C PRO A 87 5.01 3.23 0.05
N VAL A 88 4.81 3.00 -1.25
CA VAL A 88 3.49 2.78 -1.83
C VAL A 88 3.44 1.38 -2.43
N ILE A 89 2.49 0.58 -1.98
CA ILE A 89 2.20 -0.75 -2.54
C ILE A 89 0.88 -0.63 -3.29
N ILE A 90 0.93 -0.86 -4.59
CA ILE A 90 -0.30 -0.90 -5.40
C ILE A 90 -1.00 -2.21 -5.10
N PHE A 91 -2.30 -2.13 -4.80
CA PHE A 91 -3.11 -3.27 -4.39
C PHE A 91 -4.40 -3.26 -5.19
N SER A 92 -4.44 -4.02 -6.29
CA SER A 92 -5.51 -3.92 -7.29
C SER A 92 -5.88 -5.28 -7.87
N THR A 93 -7.14 -5.40 -8.31
CA THR A 93 -7.59 -6.60 -9.02
C THR A 93 -7.11 -6.63 -10.47
N SER A 94 -6.79 -5.46 -11.03
CA SER A 94 -6.32 -5.35 -12.41
C SER A 94 -4.86 -5.77 -12.54
N PHE A 95 -4.54 -6.49 -13.59
CA PHE A 95 -3.16 -6.82 -13.92
C PHE A 95 -2.96 -6.65 -15.42
N ASP A 96 -2.33 -5.56 -15.82
CA ASP A 96 -1.89 -5.29 -17.17
C ASP A 96 -0.38 -5.00 -17.10
N LYS A 97 0.40 -5.79 -17.81
CA LYS A 97 1.86 -5.73 -17.73
C LYS A 97 2.41 -4.33 -18.02
N ASP A 98 1.87 -3.65 -19.02
CA ASP A 98 2.33 -2.31 -19.36
C ASP A 98 2.01 -1.31 -18.26
N SER A 99 0.80 -1.38 -17.70
CA SER A 99 0.39 -0.52 -16.58
C SER A 99 1.23 -0.79 -15.34
N VAL A 100 1.51 -2.06 -15.07
CA VAL A 100 2.35 -2.45 -13.93
C VAL A 100 3.75 -1.85 -14.05
N ASN A 101 4.35 -1.94 -15.23
CA ASN A 101 5.66 -1.35 -15.48
C ASN A 101 5.67 0.16 -15.30
N GLN A 102 4.62 0.84 -15.76
CA GLN A 102 4.47 2.28 -15.59
C GLN A 102 4.37 2.67 -14.12
N LEU A 103 3.69 1.87 -13.30
CA LEU A 103 3.56 2.15 -11.88
C LEU A 103 4.91 2.16 -11.17
N HIS A 104 5.78 1.21 -11.50
CA HIS A 104 7.14 1.22 -10.97
C HIS A 104 7.89 2.48 -11.37
N ASP A 105 7.81 2.87 -12.65
CA ASP A 105 8.46 4.08 -13.15
C ASP A 105 7.92 5.34 -12.48
N HIS A 106 6.65 5.32 -12.04
CA HIS A 106 6.01 6.43 -11.34
C HIS A 106 6.22 6.41 -9.82
N GLY A 107 7.08 5.53 -9.34
CA GLY A 107 7.54 5.58 -7.95
C GLY A 107 6.88 4.61 -6.98
N ALA A 108 5.98 3.76 -7.43
CA ALA A 108 5.43 2.72 -6.56
C ALA A 108 6.54 1.75 -6.15
N HIS A 109 6.47 1.26 -4.92
CA HIS A 109 7.47 0.33 -4.39
C HIS A 109 7.17 -1.10 -4.80
N TYR A 110 5.91 -1.52 -4.69
CA TYR A 110 5.49 -2.88 -5.02
C TYR A 110 4.09 -2.89 -5.63
N TYR A 111 3.81 -3.96 -6.35
CA TYR A 111 2.49 -4.24 -6.90
C TYR A 111 2.00 -5.59 -6.40
N ILE A 112 0.79 -5.62 -5.88
CA ILE A 112 0.12 -6.85 -5.45
C ILE A 112 -1.21 -6.96 -6.16
N ARG A 113 -1.45 -8.08 -6.83
CA ARG A 113 -2.77 -8.39 -7.34
C ARG A 113 -3.63 -8.89 -6.20
N LYS A 114 -4.80 -8.29 -5.99
CA LYS A 114 -5.70 -8.69 -4.91
C LYS A 114 -6.09 -10.16 -5.02
N PRO A 115 -5.81 -10.98 -4.01
CA PRO A 115 -6.24 -12.38 -4.02
C PRO A 115 -7.74 -12.52 -3.83
N GLY A 116 -8.31 -13.62 -4.34
CA GLY A 116 -9.71 -13.93 -4.14
C GLY A 116 -10.02 -14.66 -2.84
N GLU A 117 -8.99 -15.20 -2.17
CA GLU A 117 -9.17 -16.00 -0.95
C GLU A 117 -8.51 -15.31 0.25
N PHE A 118 -9.16 -15.43 1.41
CA PHE A 118 -8.70 -14.79 2.64
C PHE A 118 -7.32 -15.27 3.08
N ALA A 119 -7.06 -16.57 2.99
CA ALA A 119 -5.77 -17.13 3.39
C ALA A 119 -4.64 -16.56 2.52
N GLU A 120 -4.87 -16.41 1.23
CA GLU A 120 -3.88 -15.80 0.32
C GLU A 120 -3.69 -14.33 0.61
N LEU A 121 -4.78 -13.61 0.91
CA LEU A 121 -4.73 -12.21 1.30
C LEU A 121 -3.83 -12.01 2.52
N LYS A 122 -4.06 -12.81 3.55
CA LYS A 122 -3.27 -12.76 4.77
C LYS A 122 -1.78 -13.00 4.48
N ASN A 123 -1.49 -14.02 3.66
CA ASN A 123 -0.11 -14.39 3.33
C ASN A 123 0.58 -13.31 2.51
N VAL A 124 -0.09 -12.71 1.53
CA VAL A 124 0.53 -11.70 0.69
C VAL A 124 0.76 -10.38 1.45
N ILE A 125 -0.14 -10.02 2.35
CA ILE A 125 0.05 -8.84 3.20
C ILE A 125 1.26 -9.06 4.12
N HIS A 126 1.36 -10.24 4.73
CA HIS A 126 2.50 -10.58 5.59
C HIS A 126 3.81 -10.51 4.80
N LYS A 127 3.83 -11.08 3.61
CA LYS A 127 4.99 -11.04 2.74
C LYS A 127 5.37 -9.61 2.37
N ALA A 128 4.38 -8.78 2.05
CA ALA A 128 4.61 -7.38 1.68
C ALA A 128 5.24 -6.60 2.83
N LEU A 129 4.68 -6.71 4.03
CA LEU A 129 5.20 -6.00 5.19
C LEU A 129 6.60 -6.47 5.55
N SER A 130 6.84 -7.78 5.51
CA SER A 130 8.16 -8.35 5.79
C SER A 130 9.19 -7.90 4.76
N THR A 131 8.81 -7.87 3.48
CA THR A 131 9.72 -7.48 2.40
C THR A 131 10.10 -6.01 2.49
N ILE A 132 9.12 -5.14 2.76
CA ILE A 132 9.36 -3.70 2.89
C ILE A 132 10.28 -3.41 4.08
N GLU A 133 10.04 -4.04 5.21
CA GLU A 133 10.88 -3.87 6.40
C GLU A 133 12.29 -4.39 6.16
N LYS A 134 12.42 -5.56 5.58
CA LYS A 134 13.71 -6.17 5.26
C LYS A 134 14.56 -5.30 4.33
N ASN A 135 13.92 -4.60 3.41
CA ASN A 135 14.59 -3.73 2.45
C ASN A 135 14.72 -2.28 2.92
N ASN A 136 14.47 -2.03 4.21
CA ASN A 136 14.59 -0.69 4.82
C ASN A 136 13.73 0.35 4.11
N PHE A 137 12.54 -0.06 3.65
CA PHE A 137 11.58 0.82 2.97
C PHE A 137 12.11 1.46 1.68
N VAL A 138 13.14 0.87 1.09
CA VAL A 138 13.73 1.37 -0.17
C VAL A 138 13.01 0.74 -1.36
N LYS A 139 12.81 1.54 -2.42
CA LYS A 139 12.16 1.09 -3.64
C LYS A 139 12.97 -0.03 -4.31
N PRO A 140 12.33 -1.15 -4.69
CA PRO A 140 13.02 -2.26 -5.35
C PRO A 140 13.32 -1.97 -6.81
N THR A 141 14.16 -2.82 -7.41
CA THR A 141 14.36 -2.83 -8.85
C THR A 141 13.10 -3.40 -9.54
N LYS A 142 12.97 -3.09 -10.84
CA LYS A 142 11.76 -3.42 -11.60
C LYS A 142 11.45 -4.92 -11.63
N ASP A 143 12.47 -5.76 -11.66
CA ASP A 143 12.30 -7.22 -11.69
C ASP A 143 11.73 -7.78 -10.37
N LYS A 144 11.81 -7.04 -9.28
CA LYS A 144 11.29 -7.43 -7.97
C LYS A 144 10.01 -6.68 -7.58
N PHE A 145 9.46 -5.91 -8.49
CA PHE A 145 8.34 -5.01 -8.20
C PHE A 145 7.05 -5.77 -7.88
N VAL A 146 6.72 -6.80 -8.63
CA VAL A 146 5.48 -7.56 -8.43
C VAL A 146 5.69 -8.58 -7.32
N LEU A 147 4.87 -8.48 -6.26
CA LEU A 147 4.87 -9.45 -5.18
C LEU A 147 3.75 -10.47 -5.39
N SER A 148 4.10 -11.74 -5.27
CA SER A 148 3.15 -12.83 -5.34
C SER A 148 3.53 -13.88 -4.29
N LEU A 149 2.58 -14.78 -4.03
CA LEU A 149 2.82 -15.88 -3.10
C LEU A 149 3.78 -16.91 -3.66
#